data_f7bbbeb81c1ae37b0daae290b0e90ac5
#
_entry.id   f7bbbeb81c1ae37b0daae290b0e90ac5
#
_cell.length_a   1.000
_cell.length_b   1.000
_cell.length_c   1.000
_cell.angle_alpha   90.00
_cell.angle_beta   90.00
_cell.angle_gamma   90.00
#
_symmetry.space_group_name_H-M   'P 1'
#
loop_
_entity.id
_entity.type
_entity.pdbx_description
1 polymer ?
#
loop_
_entity_poly.entity_id
_entity_poly.type
_entity_poly.pdbx_seq_one_letter_code
_entity_poly.pdbx_strand_id
1 'polypeptide(L)'
;MNMLRILLSVCFVFLLTQQKATAQNNQKADTDALEHISTYLDKLDNVAGTFLQIDQQGNTSTGQFLMKRPGMMRFDYDPPQKLKVVADGKWLAVQEAPGEKADRYPLSQTPLPIFWGKGSLADKAQYISKLDVFDSAAEILLQDPAGDFPGYARLTFNYQGTSETTLLRSWHVVDAQGQAITIVLNDLQKLENIDRKDFKLDERHRRPHGKF
;
A
#
# COMPACT_ATOMS: atom_id res chain seq x y z
N MET A 1 -0.38 35.85 51.33
CA MET A 1 0.50 34.86 50.71
C MET A 1 -0.28 33.65 50.15
N ASN A 2 -1.60 33.54 50.29
CA ASN A 2 -2.39 32.38 49.86
C ASN A 2 -3.16 32.56 48.55
N MET A 3 -3.42 33.79 48.10
CA MET A 3 -4.19 34.04 46.86
C MET A 3 -3.39 33.76 45.58
N LEU A 4 -2.09 34.00 45.59
CA LEU A 4 -1.21 33.74 44.41
C LEU A 4 -0.99 32.25 44.15
N ARG A 5 -1.04 31.39 45.19
CA ARG A 5 -0.91 29.93 45.05
C ARG A 5 -2.18 29.28 44.48
N ILE A 6 -3.34 29.84 44.74
CA ILE A 6 -4.63 29.34 44.22
C ILE A 6 -4.75 29.66 42.72
N LEU A 7 -4.32 30.84 42.27
CA LEU A 7 -4.34 31.20 40.85
C LEU A 7 -3.38 30.32 40.00
N LEU A 8 -2.19 29.99 40.48
CA LEU A 8 -1.26 29.11 39.80
C LEU A 8 -1.78 27.68 39.70
N SER A 9 -2.50 27.18 40.70
CA SER A 9 -3.08 25.83 40.70
C SER A 9 -4.23 25.69 39.72
N VAL A 10 -5.08 26.72 39.56
CA VAL A 10 -6.21 26.70 38.62
C VAL A 10 -5.74 26.77 37.18
N CYS A 11 -4.71 27.57 36.86
CA CYS A 11 -4.12 27.62 35.53
C CYS A 11 -3.45 26.28 35.09
N PHE A 12 -2.81 25.57 36.03
CA PHE A 12 -2.17 24.30 35.77
C PHE A 12 -3.17 23.18 35.46
N VAL A 13 -4.30 23.15 36.20
CA VAL A 13 -5.40 22.18 35.95
C VAL A 13 -6.07 22.46 34.60
N PHE A 14 -6.24 23.73 34.20
CA PHE A 14 -6.86 24.08 32.93
C PHE A 14 -5.95 23.69 31.71
N LEU A 15 -4.63 23.81 31.82
CA LEU A 15 -3.68 23.36 30.82
C LEU A 15 -3.68 21.84 30.65
N LEU A 16 -3.80 21.07 31.72
CA LEU A 16 -3.85 19.59 31.68
C LEU A 16 -5.16 19.06 31.08
N THR A 17 -6.28 19.77 31.24
CA THR A 17 -7.55 19.38 30.61
C THR A 17 -7.58 19.66 29.12
N GLN A 18 -6.95 20.72 28.66
CA GLN A 18 -6.84 21.00 27.22
C GLN A 18 -5.93 19.98 26.50
N GLN A 19 -4.81 19.57 27.09
CA GLN A 19 -3.94 18.56 26.51
C GLN A 19 -4.63 17.19 26.36
N LYS A 20 -5.45 16.79 27.35
CA LYS A 20 -6.22 15.53 27.24
C LYS A 20 -7.29 15.60 26.15
N ALA A 21 -7.98 16.71 26.00
CA ALA A 21 -9.00 16.89 24.97
C ALA A 21 -8.40 16.85 23.54
N THR A 22 -7.22 17.46 23.35
CA THR A 22 -6.53 17.45 22.05
C THR A 22 -6.03 16.05 21.70
N ALA A 23 -5.43 15.32 22.65
CA ALA A 23 -4.96 13.96 22.42
C ALA A 23 -6.13 13.00 22.11
N GLN A 24 -7.27 13.16 22.77
CA GLN A 24 -8.47 12.36 22.57
C GLN A 24 -9.12 12.62 21.20
N ASN A 25 -9.10 13.87 20.73
CA ASN A 25 -9.58 14.24 19.40
C ASN A 25 -8.68 13.69 18.29
N ASN A 26 -7.36 13.73 18.45
CA ASN A 26 -6.43 13.15 17.48
C ASN A 26 -6.60 11.62 17.38
N GLN A 27 -6.70 10.93 18.51
CA GLN A 27 -6.89 9.47 18.51
C GLN A 27 -8.21 9.06 17.86
N LYS A 28 -9.27 9.85 18.02
CA LYS A 28 -10.56 9.61 17.36
C LYS A 28 -10.43 9.84 15.84
N ALA A 29 -9.77 10.93 15.41
CA ALA A 29 -9.56 11.25 14.01
C ALA A 29 -8.76 10.14 13.29
N ASP A 30 -7.72 9.60 13.95
CA ASP A 30 -6.93 8.49 13.43
C ASP A 30 -7.74 7.20 13.30
N THR A 31 -8.61 6.91 14.28
CA THR A 31 -9.49 5.73 14.25
C THR A 31 -10.52 5.85 13.13
N ASP A 32 -11.18 7.00 12.99
CA ASP A 32 -12.16 7.27 11.94
C ASP A 32 -11.49 7.19 10.55
N ALA A 33 -10.27 7.73 10.41
CA ALA A 33 -9.51 7.68 9.16
C ALA A 33 -9.14 6.24 8.77
N LEU A 34 -8.69 5.42 9.71
CA LEU A 34 -8.38 4.01 9.46
C LEU A 34 -9.62 3.24 9.02
N GLU A 35 -10.77 3.48 9.63
CA GLU A 35 -12.05 2.85 9.28
C GLU A 35 -12.47 3.25 7.85
N HIS A 36 -12.39 4.52 7.50
CA HIS A 36 -12.73 5.02 6.17
C HIS A 36 -11.80 4.46 5.09
N ILE A 37 -10.49 4.45 5.33
CA ILE A 37 -9.49 3.87 4.41
C ILE A 37 -9.72 2.37 4.25
N SER A 38 -9.98 1.65 5.34
CA SER A 38 -10.25 0.22 5.30
C SER A 38 -11.52 -0.07 4.49
N THR A 39 -12.59 0.67 4.74
CA THR A 39 -13.86 0.58 4.00
C THR A 39 -13.66 0.86 2.50
N TYR A 40 -12.85 1.86 2.16
CA TYR A 40 -12.50 2.15 0.77
C TYR A 40 -11.74 0.98 0.12
N LEU A 41 -10.69 0.47 0.77
CA LEU A 41 -9.91 -0.67 0.27
C LEU A 41 -10.76 -1.93 0.11
N ASP A 42 -11.69 -2.17 1.01
CA ASP A 42 -12.58 -3.35 0.96
C ASP A 42 -13.59 -3.29 -0.19
N LYS A 43 -13.89 -2.09 -0.69
CA LYS A 43 -14.72 -1.87 -1.88
C LYS A 43 -13.94 -1.95 -3.21
N LEU A 44 -12.60 -2.10 -3.15
CA LEU A 44 -11.74 -2.20 -4.34
C LEU A 44 -11.49 -3.67 -4.71
N ASP A 45 -12.49 -4.35 -5.30
CA ASP A 45 -12.36 -5.75 -5.67
C ASP A 45 -11.57 -5.96 -6.96
N ASN A 46 -11.89 -5.19 -8.01
CA ASN A 46 -11.31 -5.28 -9.34
C ASN A 46 -11.01 -3.86 -9.83
N VAL A 47 -9.75 -3.56 -10.08
CA VAL A 47 -9.33 -2.24 -10.55
C VAL A 47 -8.26 -2.34 -11.63
N ALA A 48 -8.24 -1.35 -12.51
CA ALA A 48 -7.24 -1.16 -13.55
C ALA A 48 -6.82 0.31 -13.62
N GLY A 49 -5.72 0.58 -14.27
CA GLY A 49 -5.25 1.92 -14.52
C GLY A 49 -3.85 1.94 -15.10
N THR A 50 -3.21 3.11 -15.05
CA THR A 50 -1.82 3.30 -15.40
C THR A 50 -0.99 3.57 -14.14
N PHE A 51 0.30 3.31 -14.21
CA PHE A 51 1.20 3.57 -13.09
C PHE A 51 2.48 4.27 -13.55
N LEU A 52 3.09 4.97 -12.59
CA LEU A 52 4.46 5.46 -12.65
C LEU A 52 5.24 4.80 -11.53
N GLN A 53 6.31 4.08 -11.86
CA GLN A 53 7.29 3.61 -10.89
C GLN A 53 8.46 4.58 -10.83
N ILE A 54 8.95 4.83 -9.62
CA ILE A 54 10.17 5.59 -9.34
C ILE A 54 11.07 4.68 -8.52
N ASP A 55 12.29 4.42 -9.03
CA ASP A 55 13.29 3.63 -8.31
C ASP A 55 14.09 4.50 -7.32
N GLN A 56 14.99 3.87 -6.58
CA GLN A 56 15.83 4.52 -5.58
C GLN A 56 16.79 5.58 -6.18
N GLN A 57 17.13 5.46 -7.45
CA GLN A 57 17.99 6.39 -8.18
C GLN A 57 17.19 7.54 -8.83
N GLY A 58 15.86 7.52 -8.73
CA GLY A 58 14.95 8.48 -9.34
C GLY A 58 14.63 8.18 -10.81
N ASN A 59 15.05 7.02 -11.35
CA ASN A 59 14.62 6.62 -12.69
C ASN A 59 13.13 6.28 -12.68
N THR A 60 12.47 6.58 -13.79
CA THR A 60 11.04 6.38 -13.92
C THR A 60 10.69 5.33 -14.97
N SER A 61 9.63 4.59 -14.72
CA SER A 61 9.03 3.63 -15.63
C SER A 61 7.52 3.74 -15.55
N THR A 62 6.84 3.54 -16.68
CA THR A 62 5.38 3.57 -16.75
C THR A 62 4.83 2.24 -17.22
N GLY A 63 3.52 2.09 -17.13
CA GLY A 63 2.82 0.92 -17.63
C GLY A 63 1.36 0.88 -17.19
N GLN A 64 0.75 -0.28 -17.42
CA GLN A 64 -0.62 -0.56 -17.05
C GLN A 64 -0.67 -1.56 -15.89
N PHE A 65 -1.68 -1.43 -15.04
CA PHE A 65 -1.91 -2.39 -13.97
C PHE A 65 -3.32 -2.95 -13.97
N LEU A 66 -3.41 -4.18 -13.49
CA LEU A 66 -4.66 -4.83 -13.07
C LEU A 66 -4.49 -5.30 -11.62
N MET A 67 -5.50 -5.09 -10.80
CA MET A 67 -5.50 -5.58 -9.42
C MET A 67 -6.84 -6.20 -9.10
N LYS A 68 -6.81 -7.40 -8.51
CA LYS A 68 -7.99 -8.14 -8.06
C LYS A 68 -7.78 -8.67 -6.64
N ARG A 69 -8.68 -8.33 -5.74
CA ARG A 69 -8.64 -8.90 -4.39
C ARG A 69 -9.10 -10.36 -4.37
N PRO A 70 -8.55 -11.20 -3.47
CA PRO A 70 -7.39 -10.90 -2.63
C PRO A 70 -6.06 -11.22 -3.32
N GLY A 71 -5.08 -10.33 -3.15
CA GLY A 71 -3.66 -10.62 -3.39
C GLY A 71 -3.23 -10.77 -4.85
N MET A 72 -4.08 -10.51 -5.83
CA MET A 72 -3.71 -10.60 -7.25
C MET A 72 -3.42 -9.21 -7.80
N MET A 73 -2.26 -9.07 -8.45
CA MET A 73 -1.79 -7.86 -9.12
C MET A 73 -1.04 -8.23 -10.40
N ARG A 74 -1.11 -7.35 -11.39
CA ARG A 74 -0.32 -7.41 -12.61
C ARG A 74 0.11 -6.02 -13.00
N PHE A 75 1.40 -5.88 -13.32
CA PHE A 75 2.02 -4.68 -13.84
C PHE A 75 2.73 -5.04 -15.14
N ASP A 76 2.28 -4.48 -16.24
CA ASP A 76 2.91 -4.59 -17.55
C ASP A 76 3.59 -3.26 -17.88
N TYR A 77 4.91 -3.26 -17.98
CA TYR A 77 5.71 -2.06 -18.20
C TYR A 77 5.73 -1.67 -19.67
N ASP A 78 5.72 -0.39 -19.94
CA ASP A 78 5.84 0.17 -21.28
C ASP A 78 7.25 0.03 -21.84
N PRO A 79 7.42 -0.03 -23.18
CA PRO A 79 8.75 0.00 -23.80
C PRO A 79 9.58 1.23 -23.34
N PRO A 80 10.90 1.10 -23.26
CA PRO A 80 11.71 -0.03 -23.75
C PRO A 80 11.74 -1.25 -22.82
N GLN A 81 11.23 -1.15 -21.61
CA GLN A 81 11.12 -2.26 -20.69
C GLN A 81 10.09 -3.26 -21.20
N LYS A 82 10.40 -4.54 -21.01
CA LYS A 82 9.48 -5.64 -21.31
C LYS A 82 9.07 -6.38 -20.04
N LEU A 83 9.34 -5.75 -18.90
CA LEU A 83 9.13 -6.28 -17.58
C LEU A 83 7.64 -6.53 -17.31
N LYS A 84 7.35 -7.66 -16.69
CA LYS A 84 6.04 -7.96 -16.11
C LYS A 84 6.18 -8.42 -14.67
N VAL A 85 5.40 -7.83 -13.80
CA VAL A 85 5.32 -8.23 -12.39
C VAL A 85 3.91 -8.73 -12.13
N VAL A 86 3.79 -9.97 -11.65
CA VAL A 86 2.49 -10.61 -11.41
C VAL A 86 2.45 -11.26 -10.05
N ALA A 87 1.46 -10.87 -9.25
CA ALA A 87 1.08 -11.59 -8.03
C ALA A 87 -0.19 -12.40 -8.30
N ASP A 88 -0.17 -13.70 -8.00
CA ASP A 88 -1.29 -14.64 -8.24
C ASP A 88 -2.10 -14.96 -6.97
N GLY A 89 -1.80 -14.28 -5.87
CA GLY A 89 -2.34 -14.52 -4.53
C GLY A 89 -1.47 -15.42 -3.66
N LYS A 90 -0.43 -16.05 -4.21
CA LYS A 90 0.53 -16.90 -3.50
C LYS A 90 1.99 -16.53 -3.78
N TRP A 91 2.30 -16.21 -5.02
CA TRP A 91 3.62 -15.88 -5.51
C TRP A 91 3.62 -14.51 -6.16
N LEU A 92 4.71 -13.78 -5.98
CA LEU A 92 5.09 -12.63 -6.79
C LEU A 92 6.09 -13.12 -7.83
N ALA A 93 5.76 -12.97 -9.10
CA ALA A 93 6.60 -13.39 -10.22
C ALA A 93 7.07 -12.17 -11.00
N VAL A 94 8.36 -12.11 -11.31
CA VAL A 94 9.01 -11.05 -12.09
C VAL A 94 9.57 -11.68 -13.37
N GLN A 95 9.07 -11.23 -14.53
CA GLN A 95 9.51 -11.70 -15.86
C GLN A 95 10.12 -10.52 -16.63
N GLU A 96 11.41 -10.59 -16.93
CA GLU A 96 12.14 -9.48 -17.56
C GLU A 96 11.85 -9.35 -19.05
N ALA A 97 11.57 -10.47 -19.72
CA ALA A 97 11.18 -10.47 -21.13
C ALA A 97 10.12 -11.53 -21.44
N PRO A 98 9.26 -11.31 -22.46
CA PRO A 98 8.23 -12.26 -22.86
C PRO A 98 8.78 -13.64 -23.20
N GLY A 99 8.20 -14.68 -22.60
CA GLY A 99 8.61 -16.08 -22.83
C GLY A 99 9.82 -16.53 -22.02
N GLU A 100 10.45 -15.66 -21.24
CA GLU A 100 11.50 -16.02 -20.29
C GLU A 100 10.90 -16.60 -19.00
N LYS A 101 11.73 -17.34 -18.29
CA LYS A 101 11.36 -17.85 -16.97
C LYS A 101 11.28 -16.67 -15.99
N ALA A 102 10.19 -16.60 -15.23
CA ALA A 102 10.05 -15.59 -14.20
C ALA A 102 10.73 -16.02 -12.89
N ASP A 103 11.35 -15.07 -12.22
CA ASP A 103 11.75 -15.22 -10.83
C ASP A 103 10.53 -15.14 -9.92
N ARG A 104 10.48 -16.00 -8.88
CA ARG A 104 9.32 -16.10 -8.00
C ARG A 104 9.70 -15.96 -6.55
N TYR A 105 8.94 -15.13 -5.85
CA TYR A 105 9.08 -14.85 -4.44
C TYR A 105 7.76 -15.18 -3.72
N PRO A 106 7.79 -15.77 -2.51
CA PRO A 106 6.58 -15.97 -1.72
C PRO A 106 5.90 -14.62 -1.46
N LEU A 107 4.61 -14.51 -1.78
CA LEU A 107 3.87 -13.26 -1.56
C LEU A 107 3.81 -12.89 -0.07
N SER A 108 3.85 -13.89 0.83
CA SER A 108 3.90 -13.70 2.28
C SER A 108 5.14 -12.94 2.78
N GLN A 109 6.21 -12.90 1.99
CA GLN A 109 7.43 -12.14 2.31
C GLN A 109 7.37 -10.69 1.80
N THR A 110 6.22 -10.21 1.40
CA THR A 110 5.97 -8.85 0.92
C THR A 110 4.87 -8.19 1.75
N PRO A 111 4.79 -6.86 1.80
CA PRO A 111 3.70 -6.17 2.52
C PRO A 111 2.34 -6.27 1.81
N LEU A 112 2.30 -6.79 0.58
CA LEU A 112 1.10 -6.83 -0.25
C LEU A 112 -0.10 -7.53 0.43
N PRO A 113 0.05 -8.69 1.12
CA PRO A 113 -1.09 -9.34 1.79
C PRO A 113 -1.72 -8.51 2.91
N ILE A 114 -1.03 -7.51 3.44
CA ILE A 114 -1.55 -6.67 4.52
C ILE A 114 -2.65 -5.78 3.98
N PHE A 115 -2.39 -5.00 2.93
CA PHE A 115 -3.35 -4.00 2.42
C PHE A 115 -4.18 -4.50 1.24
N TRP A 116 -3.71 -5.50 0.48
CA TRP A 116 -4.42 -6.04 -0.69
C TRP A 116 -4.86 -7.51 -0.54
N GLY A 117 -4.53 -8.16 0.57
CA GLY A 117 -4.90 -9.53 0.87
C GLY A 117 -6.34 -9.71 1.35
N LYS A 118 -6.61 -10.84 2.01
CA LYS A 118 -7.89 -11.13 2.65
C LYS A 118 -8.09 -10.30 3.91
N GLY A 119 -9.33 -9.97 4.22
CA GLY A 119 -9.74 -9.22 5.40
C GLY A 119 -9.47 -7.73 5.30
N SER A 120 -10.01 -6.98 6.23
CA SER A 120 -9.88 -5.53 6.29
C SER A 120 -8.49 -5.11 6.76
N LEU A 121 -8.05 -3.91 6.37
CA LEU A 121 -6.82 -3.32 6.91
C LEU A 121 -6.96 -3.00 8.40
N ALA A 122 -8.15 -2.62 8.85
CA ALA A 122 -8.44 -2.36 10.27
C ALA A 122 -8.22 -3.61 11.14
N ASP A 123 -8.56 -4.81 10.64
CA ASP A 123 -8.32 -6.08 11.34
C ASP A 123 -6.82 -6.44 11.46
N LYS A 124 -5.97 -5.70 10.78
CA LYS A 124 -4.52 -5.90 10.71
C LYS A 124 -3.74 -4.74 11.36
N ALA A 125 -4.36 -4.07 12.33
CA ALA A 125 -3.78 -2.90 13.00
C ALA A 125 -2.38 -3.16 13.60
N GLN A 126 -2.06 -4.43 13.94
CA GLN A 126 -0.72 -4.80 14.44
C GLN A 126 0.42 -4.53 13.45
N TYR A 127 0.12 -4.41 12.14
CA TYR A 127 1.10 -4.07 11.11
C TYR A 127 1.19 -2.56 10.86
N ILE A 128 0.29 -1.76 11.42
CA ILE A 128 0.28 -0.30 11.26
C ILE A 128 1.19 0.30 12.32
N SER A 129 2.40 0.70 11.92
CA SER A 129 3.34 1.36 12.83
C SER A 129 3.08 2.85 12.96
N LYS A 130 2.43 3.47 11.97
CA LYS A 130 2.06 4.89 11.98
C LYS A 130 0.87 5.15 11.06
N LEU A 131 0.00 6.08 11.47
CA LEU A 131 -1.02 6.71 10.66
C LEU A 131 -0.90 8.22 10.83
N ASP A 132 -0.70 8.93 9.73
CA ASP A 132 -0.69 10.39 9.69
C ASP A 132 -1.89 10.87 8.85
N VAL A 133 -2.68 11.77 9.40
CA VAL A 133 -3.82 12.39 8.72
C VAL A 133 -3.53 13.87 8.51
N PHE A 134 -3.68 14.33 7.27
CA PHE A 134 -3.49 15.70 6.82
C PHE A 134 -4.82 16.27 6.27
N ASP A 135 -4.87 17.55 5.92
CA ASP A 135 -6.09 18.21 5.44
C ASP A 135 -6.73 17.54 4.21
N SER A 136 -5.92 16.95 3.32
CA SER A 136 -6.39 16.34 2.07
C SER A 136 -5.72 15.00 1.75
N ALA A 137 -4.97 14.44 2.71
CA ALA A 137 -4.22 13.19 2.54
C ALA A 137 -4.20 12.37 3.83
N ALA A 138 -3.93 11.08 3.69
CA ALA A 138 -3.55 10.22 4.81
C ALA A 138 -2.41 9.30 4.38
N GLU A 139 -1.50 9.00 5.31
CA GLU A 139 -0.41 8.07 5.11
C GLU A 139 -0.42 6.98 6.16
N ILE A 140 -0.28 5.73 5.71
CA ILE A 140 -0.17 4.57 6.59
C ILE A 140 1.19 3.93 6.38
N LEU A 141 1.96 3.80 7.46
CA LEU A 141 3.21 3.05 7.48
C LEU A 141 2.95 1.64 7.98
N LEU A 142 3.24 0.66 7.15
CA LEU A 142 3.12 -0.76 7.44
C LEU A 142 4.48 -1.36 7.71
N GLN A 143 4.60 -2.05 8.83
CA GLN A 143 5.78 -2.85 9.21
C GLN A 143 5.29 -4.15 9.85
N ASP A 144 6.05 -5.21 9.67
CA ASP A 144 5.78 -6.46 10.36
C ASP A 144 6.56 -6.52 11.67
N PRO A 145 5.89 -6.48 12.82
CA PRO A 145 6.56 -6.56 14.11
C PRO A 145 7.23 -7.92 14.38
N ALA A 146 6.79 -8.99 13.67
CA ALA A 146 7.39 -10.31 13.75
C ALA A 146 8.61 -10.49 12.82
N GLY A 147 8.75 -9.60 11.81
CA GLY A 147 9.87 -9.63 10.86
C GLY A 147 9.72 -10.66 9.75
N ASP A 148 8.54 -11.24 9.53
CA ASP A 148 8.27 -12.20 8.46
C ASP A 148 8.41 -11.57 7.07
N PHE A 149 8.10 -10.28 6.93
CA PHE A 149 8.54 -9.47 5.81
C PHE A 149 9.44 -8.33 6.31
N PRO A 150 10.73 -8.39 6.03
CA PRO A 150 11.65 -7.33 6.42
C PRO A 150 11.48 -6.09 5.51
N GLY A 151 11.65 -4.90 6.11
CA GLY A 151 11.41 -3.63 5.43
C GLY A 151 10.10 -2.97 5.86
N TYR A 152 9.55 -2.11 5.01
CA TYR A 152 8.28 -1.43 5.29
C TYR A 152 7.56 -1.05 4.00
N ALA A 153 6.25 -0.75 4.12
CA ALA A 153 5.49 -0.11 3.06
C ALA A 153 4.77 1.13 3.59
N ARG A 154 4.81 2.23 2.85
CA ARG A 154 4.01 3.43 3.10
C ARG A 154 2.94 3.54 2.04
N LEU A 155 1.69 3.57 2.45
CA LEU A 155 0.54 3.81 1.58
C LEU A 155 0.14 5.27 1.70
N THR A 156 -0.07 5.96 0.57
CA THR A 156 -0.54 7.35 0.54
C THR A 156 -1.90 7.41 -0.12
N PHE A 157 -2.83 8.07 0.52
CA PHE A 157 -4.20 8.27 0.06
C PHE A 157 -4.51 9.76 -0.10
N ASN A 158 -5.28 10.12 -1.14
CA ASN A 158 -6.11 11.31 -1.02
C ASN A 158 -7.22 10.97 -0.01
N TYR A 159 -7.47 11.85 0.94
CA TYR A 159 -8.42 11.62 2.01
C TYR A 159 -9.03 12.95 2.47
N GLN A 160 -10.36 13.02 2.51
CA GLN A 160 -11.10 14.22 2.94
C GLN A 160 -12.19 13.85 3.96
N GLY A 161 -11.86 12.95 4.89
CA GLY A 161 -12.70 12.62 6.03
C GLY A 161 -13.77 11.55 5.81
N THR A 162 -13.89 10.94 4.61
CA THR A 162 -14.85 9.86 4.33
C THR A 162 -14.29 8.78 3.43
N SER A 163 -14.89 7.59 3.43
CA SER A 163 -14.50 6.50 2.52
C SER A 163 -14.77 6.82 1.04
N GLU A 164 -15.75 7.65 0.74
CA GLU A 164 -16.13 8.07 -0.62
C GLU A 164 -15.12 9.06 -1.23
N THR A 165 -14.45 9.84 -0.37
CA THR A 165 -13.41 10.80 -0.78
C THR A 165 -12.00 10.20 -0.65
N THR A 166 -11.89 8.94 -0.27
CA THR A 166 -10.62 8.22 -0.16
C THR A 166 -10.22 7.66 -1.53
N LEU A 167 -8.95 7.85 -1.91
CA LEU A 167 -8.36 7.28 -3.12
C LEU A 167 -6.92 6.89 -2.86
N LEU A 168 -6.58 5.61 -3.06
CA LEU A 168 -5.19 5.15 -3.02
C LEU A 168 -4.40 5.79 -4.17
N ARG A 169 -3.37 6.56 -3.82
CA ARG A 169 -2.53 7.29 -4.78
C ARG A 169 -1.22 6.59 -5.05
N SER A 170 -0.59 6.09 -4.01
CA SER A 170 0.71 5.47 -4.17
C SER A 170 1.03 4.53 -3.01
N TRP A 171 2.01 3.69 -3.24
CA TRP A 171 2.75 3.04 -2.17
C TRP A 171 4.25 3.13 -2.42
N HIS A 172 4.98 3.27 -1.34
CA HIS A 172 6.44 3.22 -1.29
C HIS A 172 6.84 1.99 -0.50
N VAL A 173 7.66 1.13 -1.09
CA VAL A 173 8.15 -0.11 -0.46
C VAL A 173 9.65 -0.04 -0.33
N VAL A 174 10.15 -0.38 0.85
CA VAL A 174 11.57 -0.63 1.10
C VAL A 174 11.72 -2.08 1.54
N ASP A 175 12.56 -2.84 0.86
CA ASP A 175 12.81 -4.24 1.16
C ASP A 175 13.90 -4.44 2.25
N ALA A 176 14.23 -5.70 2.54
CA ALA A 176 15.27 -6.09 3.51
C ALA A 176 16.66 -5.58 3.17
N GLN A 177 16.94 -5.33 1.89
CA GLN A 177 18.23 -4.88 1.38
C GLN A 177 18.30 -3.35 1.30
N GLY A 178 17.22 -2.65 1.68
CA GLY A 178 17.10 -1.20 1.58
C GLY A 178 16.81 -0.71 0.15
N GLN A 179 16.43 -1.62 -0.77
CA GLN A 179 16.00 -1.20 -2.10
C GLN A 179 14.61 -0.59 -2.00
N ALA A 180 14.46 0.59 -2.60
CA ALA A 180 13.23 1.34 -2.52
C ALA A 180 12.58 1.51 -3.89
N ILE A 181 11.26 1.31 -3.95
CA ILE A 181 10.43 1.65 -5.10
C ILE A 181 9.20 2.42 -4.66
N THR A 182 8.77 3.37 -5.48
CA THR A 182 7.49 4.05 -5.33
C THR A 182 6.63 3.74 -6.54
N ILE A 183 5.41 3.28 -6.33
CA ILE A 183 4.40 3.12 -7.37
C ILE A 183 3.33 4.20 -7.17
N VAL A 184 3.15 5.04 -8.16
CA VAL A 184 2.06 6.03 -8.21
C VAL A 184 0.99 5.50 -9.14
N LEU A 185 -0.26 5.46 -8.68
CA LEU A 185 -1.40 4.99 -9.46
C LEU A 185 -2.10 6.19 -10.13
N ASN A 186 -2.38 6.04 -11.42
CA ASN A 186 -3.13 7.00 -12.20
C ASN A 186 -4.33 6.31 -12.86
N ASP A 187 -5.35 7.08 -13.21
CA ASP A 187 -6.52 6.62 -13.97
C ASP A 187 -7.18 5.37 -13.37
N LEU A 188 -7.18 5.26 -12.02
CA LEU A 188 -7.73 4.11 -11.32
C LEU A 188 -9.23 3.99 -11.60
N GLN A 189 -9.63 2.87 -12.21
CA GLN A 189 -11.00 2.56 -12.60
C GLN A 189 -11.44 1.24 -11.97
N LYS A 190 -12.65 1.19 -11.45
CA LYS A 190 -13.28 -0.05 -11.02
C LYS A 190 -13.79 -0.82 -12.23
N LEU A 191 -13.55 -2.12 -12.24
CA LEU A 191 -14.04 -3.05 -13.25
C LEU A 191 -15.06 -4.00 -12.62
N GLU A 192 -16.03 -4.46 -13.42
CA GLU A 192 -17.02 -5.44 -12.94
C GLU A 192 -16.36 -6.78 -12.62
N ASN A 193 -15.44 -7.23 -13.47
CA ASN A 193 -14.69 -8.45 -13.26
C ASN A 193 -13.34 -8.43 -13.99
N ILE A 194 -12.36 -9.12 -13.41
CA ILE A 194 -11.07 -9.46 -14.04
C ILE A 194 -10.92 -10.98 -13.96
N ASP A 195 -10.56 -11.63 -15.06
CA ASP A 195 -10.36 -13.09 -15.06
C ASP A 195 -9.05 -13.45 -14.34
N ARG A 196 -9.08 -14.52 -13.53
CA ARG A 196 -7.85 -15.00 -12.86
C ARG A 196 -6.74 -15.42 -13.84
N LYS A 197 -7.07 -15.75 -15.08
CA LYS A 197 -6.08 -16.06 -16.12
C LYS A 197 -5.21 -14.84 -16.46
N ASP A 198 -5.71 -13.62 -16.28
CA ASP A 198 -4.96 -12.39 -16.56
C ASP A 198 -3.77 -12.21 -15.60
N PHE A 199 -3.79 -12.91 -14.45
CA PHE A 199 -2.70 -12.96 -13.49
C PHE A 199 -1.75 -14.16 -13.69
N LYS A 200 -1.59 -14.59 -14.93
CA LYS A 200 -0.62 -15.63 -15.33
C LYS A 200 0.39 -15.06 -16.31
N LEU A 201 1.63 -15.49 -16.16
CA LEU A 201 2.69 -15.19 -17.11
C LEU A 201 2.76 -16.27 -18.20
N ASP A 202 3.11 -15.86 -19.41
CA ASP A 202 3.44 -16.80 -20.50
C ASP A 202 4.92 -17.14 -20.42
N GLU A 203 5.24 -18.31 -19.93
CA GLU A 203 6.59 -18.84 -19.79
C GLU A 203 6.81 -19.99 -20.79
N ARG A 204 6.59 -19.74 -22.05
CA ARG A 204 6.88 -20.73 -23.08
C ARG A 204 8.38 -20.91 -23.20
N HIS A 205 8.91 -22.01 -22.67
CA HIS A 205 10.29 -22.42 -22.94
C HIS A 205 10.44 -22.59 -24.44
N ARG A 206 11.24 -21.73 -25.10
CA ARG A 206 11.82 -22.08 -26.39
C ARG A 206 12.64 -23.35 -26.17
N ARG A 207 12.13 -24.50 -26.62
CA ARG A 207 12.97 -25.68 -26.76
C ARG A 207 14.15 -25.23 -27.64
N PRO A 208 15.39 -25.43 -27.21
CA PRO A 208 16.51 -25.16 -28.09
C PRO A 208 16.26 -25.98 -29.37
N HIS A 209 16.25 -25.32 -30.51
CA HIS A 209 16.21 -26.03 -31.80
C HIS A 209 17.38 -26.99 -31.80
N GLY A 210 17.10 -28.28 -31.71
CA GLY A 210 18.10 -29.31 -31.88
C GLY A 210 18.80 -29.07 -33.20
N LYS A 211 20.09 -28.87 -33.15
CA LYS A 211 20.95 -28.98 -34.35
C LYS A 211 20.90 -30.45 -34.76
N PHE A 212 20.33 -30.70 -35.92
CA PHE A 212 20.57 -31.94 -36.67
C PHE A 212 21.95 -31.87 -37.31
#